data_5917e47d939e186406931b7eba6a7fd5
#
_entry.id   5917e47d939e186406931b7eba6a7fd5
#
_cell.length_a   1.000
_cell.length_b   1.000
_cell.length_c   1.000
_cell.angle_alpha   90.00
_cell.angle_beta   90.00
_cell.angle_gamma   90.00
#
_symmetry.space_group_name_H-M   'P 1'
#
loop_
_entity.id
_entity.type
_entity.pdbx_description
1 polymer ?
#
loop_
_entity_poly.entity_id
_entity_poly.type
_entity_poly.pdbx_seq_one_letter_code
_entity_poly.pdbx_strand_id
1 'polypeptide(L)'
;MIRFATALFLGAAAAMPARAEVDIQTVTSPGGVEAWLVEEHSLPFVAIEIAFLGGTSLDVQGKRGAVNLMSALLEEGSGDLDARGFARATETLATSFGFSAGSEELSISARFLTENFDASVALLRDAIQKPRFDQADIERVRAQVVSGLSFEAKDPNKIASKTFASMAYGNHPYGTVESGTPESVA
;
A
#
# COMPACT_ATOMS: atom_id res chain seq x y z
N MET A 1 38.35 -26.74 -41.64
CA MET A 1 37.31 -25.67 -41.60
C MET A 1 35.93 -26.16 -41.14
N ILE A 2 35.49 -27.39 -41.40
CA ILE A 2 34.15 -27.92 -41.06
C ILE A 2 33.94 -28.05 -39.54
N ARG A 3 35.00 -28.38 -38.75
CA ARG A 3 34.89 -28.54 -37.28
C ARG A 3 34.66 -27.25 -36.50
N PHE A 4 35.07 -26.10 -37.02
CA PHE A 4 34.86 -24.78 -36.41
C PHE A 4 33.43 -24.25 -36.63
N ALA A 5 32.84 -24.56 -37.80
CA ALA A 5 31.45 -24.15 -38.08
C ALA A 5 30.45 -24.89 -37.24
N THR A 6 30.68 -26.17 -36.90
CA THR A 6 29.78 -26.97 -36.06
C THR A 6 29.77 -26.49 -34.59
N ALA A 7 30.94 -26.09 -34.07
CA ALA A 7 31.03 -25.55 -32.68
C ALA A 7 30.34 -24.17 -32.56
N LEU A 8 30.34 -23.34 -33.60
CA LEU A 8 29.68 -22.03 -33.60
C LEU A 8 28.15 -22.18 -33.64
N PHE A 9 27.63 -23.21 -34.34
CA PHE A 9 26.19 -23.47 -34.40
C PHE A 9 25.61 -24.05 -33.07
N LEU A 10 26.38 -24.87 -32.35
CA LEU A 10 25.96 -25.35 -31.01
C LEU A 10 25.95 -24.24 -29.97
N GLY A 11 26.85 -23.24 -30.07
CA GLY A 11 26.90 -22.10 -29.17
C GLY A 11 25.74 -21.12 -29.36
N ALA A 12 25.21 -20.98 -30.58
CA ALA A 12 24.07 -20.10 -30.86
C ALA A 12 22.73 -20.68 -30.38
N ALA A 13 22.60 -21.99 -30.32
CA ALA A 13 21.38 -22.66 -29.82
C ALA A 13 21.19 -22.54 -28.28
N ALA A 14 22.27 -22.29 -27.52
CA ALA A 14 22.24 -22.12 -26.09
C ALA A 14 21.83 -20.70 -25.62
N ALA A 15 21.70 -19.75 -26.56
CA ALA A 15 21.37 -18.35 -26.26
C ALA A 15 19.87 -18.02 -26.42
N MET A 16 18.98 -19.01 -26.34
CA MET A 16 17.54 -18.71 -26.27
C MET A 16 17.22 -18.06 -24.94
N PRO A 17 16.61 -16.85 -24.95
CA PRO A 17 16.18 -16.25 -23.69
C PRO A 17 15.15 -17.17 -23.04
N ALA A 18 15.45 -17.66 -21.83
CA ALA A 18 14.46 -18.30 -20.99
C ALA A 18 13.41 -17.22 -20.63
N ARG A 19 12.23 -17.28 -21.23
CA ARG A 19 11.08 -16.51 -20.75
C ARG A 19 10.52 -17.25 -19.55
N ALA A 20 10.69 -16.68 -18.39
CA ALA A 20 9.88 -17.07 -17.25
C ALA A 20 8.46 -16.51 -17.51
N GLU A 21 7.55 -17.35 -17.92
CA GLU A 21 6.13 -17.02 -18.03
C GLU A 21 5.52 -17.23 -16.63
N VAL A 22 5.01 -16.14 -16.05
CA VAL A 22 4.29 -16.21 -14.78
C VAL A 22 2.84 -16.56 -15.12
N ASP A 23 2.35 -17.68 -14.61
CA ASP A 23 0.96 -18.10 -14.78
C ASP A 23 0.07 -17.28 -13.83
N ILE A 24 -0.71 -16.34 -14.39
CA ILE A 24 -1.64 -15.49 -13.66
C ILE A 24 -3.03 -16.06 -13.81
N GLN A 25 -3.59 -16.56 -12.71
CA GLN A 25 -4.94 -17.09 -12.65
C GLN A 25 -5.91 -16.02 -12.20
N THR A 26 -7.09 -15.93 -12.84
CA THR A 26 -8.18 -15.10 -12.34
C THR A 26 -9.08 -15.96 -11.46
N VAL A 27 -9.27 -15.52 -10.21
CA VAL A 27 -10.15 -16.17 -9.24
C VAL A 27 -11.26 -15.23 -8.82
N THR A 28 -12.47 -15.75 -8.66
CA THR A 28 -13.63 -14.98 -8.24
C THR A 28 -14.17 -15.52 -6.92
N SER A 29 -14.30 -14.68 -5.92
CA SER A 29 -14.88 -15.06 -4.63
C SER A 29 -16.39 -15.31 -4.76
N PRO A 30 -17.02 -16.04 -3.82
CA PRO A 30 -18.47 -16.20 -3.79
C PRO A 30 -19.25 -14.88 -3.73
N GLY A 31 -18.62 -13.83 -3.22
CA GLY A 31 -19.18 -12.46 -3.17
C GLY A 31 -18.97 -11.64 -4.45
N GLY A 32 -18.37 -12.22 -5.52
CA GLY A 32 -18.15 -11.54 -6.80
C GLY A 32 -16.89 -10.69 -6.87
N VAL A 33 -16.01 -10.73 -5.87
CA VAL A 33 -14.71 -10.04 -5.93
C VAL A 33 -13.77 -10.86 -6.78
N GLU A 34 -13.23 -10.25 -7.83
CA GLU A 34 -12.21 -10.83 -8.71
C GLU A 34 -10.81 -10.51 -8.18
N ALA A 35 -9.91 -11.49 -8.25
CA ALA A 35 -8.52 -11.33 -7.88
C ALA A 35 -7.61 -12.09 -8.87
N TRP A 36 -6.37 -11.62 -8.99
CA TRP A 36 -5.32 -12.31 -9.71
C TRP A 36 -4.47 -13.09 -8.73
N LEU A 37 -4.28 -14.37 -9.04
CA LEU A 37 -3.49 -15.30 -8.23
C LEU A 37 -2.26 -15.76 -9.01
N VAL A 38 -1.11 -15.65 -8.37
CA VAL A 38 0.14 -16.26 -8.80
C VAL A 38 0.57 -17.27 -7.73
N GLU A 39 0.69 -18.53 -8.11
CA GLU A 39 1.14 -19.60 -7.20
C GLU A 39 2.65 -19.76 -7.24
N GLU A 40 3.32 -19.61 -6.08
CA GLU A 40 4.76 -19.85 -5.91
C GLU A 40 4.96 -20.66 -4.62
N HIS A 41 5.11 -21.95 -4.78
CA HIS A 41 5.17 -22.91 -3.65
C HIS A 41 6.58 -23.06 -3.03
N SER A 42 7.60 -22.46 -3.63
CA SER A 42 8.96 -22.53 -3.07
C SER A 42 9.16 -21.60 -1.87
N LEU A 43 8.25 -20.64 -1.66
CA LEU A 43 8.34 -19.62 -0.62
C LEU A 43 7.20 -19.81 0.40
N PRO A 44 7.50 -19.94 1.72
CA PRO A 44 6.49 -20.20 2.74
C PRO A 44 5.78 -18.91 3.21
N PHE A 45 5.40 -18.03 2.29
CA PHE A 45 4.65 -16.82 2.61
C PHE A 45 3.59 -16.49 1.56
N VAL A 46 2.60 -15.69 1.96
CA VAL A 46 1.59 -15.11 1.08
C VAL A 46 1.77 -13.59 1.08
N ALA A 47 1.70 -12.99 -0.11
CA ALA A 47 1.60 -11.55 -0.30
C ALA A 47 0.24 -11.21 -0.92
N ILE A 48 -0.43 -10.19 -0.38
CA ILE A 48 -1.73 -9.71 -0.86
C ILE A 48 -1.62 -8.22 -1.11
N GLU A 49 -2.16 -7.78 -2.26
CA GLU A 49 -2.36 -6.38 -2.59
C GLU A 49 -3.86 -6.16 -2.84
N ILE A 50 -4.45 -5.20 -2.14
CA ILE A 50 -5.86 -4.83 -2.29
C ILE A 50 -5.91 -3.35 -2.63
N ALA A 51 -6.66 -2.98 -3.68
CA ALA A 51 -6.91 -1.60 -4.04
C ALA A 51 -8.41 -1.29 -3.91
N PHE A 52 -8.73 -0.24 -3.18
CA PHE A 52 -10.06 0.35 -3.13
C PHE A 52 -10.07 1.60 -3.99
N LEU A 53 -10.92 1.64 -5.00
CA LEU A 53 -11.07 2.81 -5.85
C LEU A 53 -11.60 4.00 -5.05
N GLY A 54 -11.00 5.16 -5.27
CA GLY A 54 -11.27 6.37 -4.53
C GLY A 54 -10.22 6.61 -3.44
N GLY A 55 -9.36 7.56 -3.61
CA GLY A 55 -8.29 7.95 -2.69
C GLY A 55 -8.52 9.36 -2.15
N THR A 56 -7.42 10.08 -1.99
CA THR A 56 -7.44 11.44 -1.46
C THR A 56 -8.15 12.44 -2.38
N SER A 57 -8.39 12.11 -3.67
CA SER A 57 -9.21 12.91 -4.58
C SER A 57 -10.65 13.06 -4.09
N LEU A 58 -11.14 12.12 -3.27
CA LEU A 58 -12.47 12.14 -2.67
C LEU A 58 -12.57 12.96 -1.37
N ASP A 59 -11.45 13.46 -0.86
CA ASP A 59 -11.46 14.31 0.33
C ASP A 59 -12.35 15.54 0.12
N VAL A 60 -13.21 15.81 1.08
CA VAL A 60 -14.10 16.97 1.05
C VAL A 60 -13.26 18.27 1.08
N GLN A 61 -13.72 19.29 0.36
CA GLN A 61 -13.08 20.59 0.38
C GLN A 61 -12.94 21.13 1.81
N GLY A 62 -11.74 21.60 2.17
CA GLY A 62 -11.38 22.04 3.52
C GLY A 62 -10.97 20.91 4.47
N LYS A 63 -11.07 19.63 4.05
CA LYS A 63 -10.64 18.46 4.82
C LYS A 63 -9.65 17.58 4.05
N ARG A 64 -8.84 18.19 3.21
CA ARG A 64 -7.76 17.49 2.49
C ARG A 64 -6.81 16.81 3.47
N GLY A 65 -6.43 15.56 3.18
CA GLY A 65 -5.61 14.72 4.05
C GLY A 65 -6.41 13.79 4.97
N ALA A 66 -7.77 13.83 4.95
CA ALA A 66 -8.59 12.97 5.78
C ALA A 66 -8.39 11.48 5.45
N VAL A 67 -8.38 11.11 4.16
CA VAL A 67 -8.14 9.72 3.73
C VAL A 67 -6.70 9.30 4.06
N ASN A 68 -5.73 10.19 3.91
CA ASN A 68 -4.34 9.93 4.30
C ASN A 68 -4.19 9.71 5.82
N LEU A 69 -4.83 10.54 6.64
CA LEU A 69 -4.84 10.37 8.10
C LEU A 69 -5.55 9.07 8.49
N MET A 70 -6.68 8.76 7.87
CA MET A 70 -7.42 7.52 8.10
C MET A 70 -6.56 6.30 7.78
N SER A 71 -5.85 6.28 6.63
CA SER A 71 -4.98 5.16 6.27
C SER A 71 -3.88 4.91 7.29
N ALA A 72 -3.26 5.97 7.82
CA ALA A 72 -2.25 5.87 8.88
C ALA A 72 -2.80 5.39 10.22
N LEU A 73 -4.12 5.50 10.45
CA LEU A 73 -4.77 5.07 11.69
C LEU A 73 -5.20 3.60 11.66
N LEU A 74 -5.19 2.92 10.50
CA LEU A 74 -5.61 1.52 10.39
C LEU A 74 -4.66 0.56 11.11
N GLU A 75 -3.42 0.97 11.38
CA GLU A 75 -2.44 0.22 12.17
C GLU A 75 -2.47 0.54 13.67
N GLU A 76 -3.31 1.47 14.09
CA GLU A 76 -3.35 1.98 15.47
C GLU A 76 -4.39 1.27 16.34
N GLY A 77 -4.68 0.01 16.02
CA GLY A 77 -5.56 -0.86 16.79
C GLY A 77 -6.82 -1.27 16.02
N SER A 78 -7.29 -2.47 16.31
CA SER A 78 -8.49 -3.05 15.71
C SER A 78 -9.21 -4.00 16.64
N GLY A 79 -10.53 -4.03 16.57
CA GLY A 79 -11.36 -4.86 17.45
C GLY A 79 -11.07 -4.59 18.93
N ASP A 80 -10.62 -5.61 19.64
CA ASP A 80 -10.26 -5.52 21.06
C ASP A 80 -8.79 -5.13 21.30
N LEU A 81 -7.98 -5.03 20.26
CA LEU A 81 -6.56 -4.70 20.34
C LEU A 81 -6.35 -3.18 20.21
N ASP A 82 -5.76 -2.57 21.24
CA ASP A 82 -5.21 -1.21 21.15
C ASP A 82 -3.98 -1.18 20.23
N ALA A 83 -3.39 -0.01 19.97
CA ALA A 83 -2.23 0.15 19.10
C ALA A 83 -1.05 -0.77 19.48
N ARG A 84 -0.78 -0.91 20.79
CA ARG A 84 0.28 -1.80 21.28
C ARG A 84 -0.08 -3.28 21.13
N GLY A 85 -1.34 -3.61 21.34
CA GLY A 85 -1.87 -4.97 21.17
C GLY A 85 -1.79 -5.39 19.71
N PHE A 86 -2.15 -4.49 18.78
CA PHE A 86 -2.05 -4.72 17.34
C PHE A 86 -0.59 -4.92 16.90
N ALA A 87 0.32 -4.03 17.33
CA ALA A 87 1.74 -4.16 17.04
C ALA A 87 2.33 -5.49 17.57
N ARG A 88 2.00 -5.90 18.81
CA ARG A 88 2.43 -7.21 19.32
C ARG A 88 1.85 -8.39 18.55
N ALA A 89 0.62 -8.28 18.08
CA ALA A 89 -0.01 -9.33 17.28
C ALA A 89 0.70 -9.48 15.92
N THR A 90 1.00 -8.38 15.24
CA THR A 90 1.76 -8.41 13.97
C THR A 90 3.16 -9.00 14.16
N GLU A 91 3.88 -8.62 15.21
CA GLU A 91 5.18 -9.21 15.55
C GLU A 91 5.09 -10.71 15.84
N THR A 92 4.13 -11.13 16.66
CA THR A 92 3.95 -12.54 17.04
C THR A 92 3.61 -13.43 15.83
N LEU A 93 2.82 -12.92 14.89
CA LEU A 93 2.42 -13.61 13.68
C LEU A 93 3.48 -13.51 12.56
N ALA A 94 4.56 -12.76 12.76
CA ALA A 94 5.54 -12.44 11.73
C ALA A 94 4.85 -11.92 10.44
N THR A 95 3.84 -11.07 10.62
CA THR A 95 3.08 -10.44 9.54
C THR A 95 3.43 -8.97 9.40
N SER A 96 3.27 -8.42 8.21
CA SER A 96 3.38 -6.99 7.95
C SER A 96 2.19 -6.53 7.12
N PHE A 97 1.65 -5.38 7.50
CA PHE A 97 0.62 -4.68 6.75
C PHE A 97 1.13 -3.30 6.35
N GLY A 98 0.62 -2.77 5.26
CA GLY A 98 0.84 -1.41 4.84
C GLY A 98 -0.47 -0.84 4.30
N PHE A 99 -0.79 0.37 4.73
CA PHE A 99 -1.97 1.10 4.29
C PHE A 99 -1.52 2.42 3.68
N SER A 100 -1.85 2.67 2.44
CA SER A 100 -1.39 3.85 1.71
C SER A 100 -2.53 4.50 0.93
N ALA A 101 -2.65 5.80 1.07
CA ALA A 101 -3.64 6.60 0.35
C ALA A 101 -2.95 7.33 -0.81
N GLY A 102 -3.28 6.93 -2.03
CA GLY A 102 -2.95 7.67 -3.25
C GLY A 102 -4.08 8.60 -3.67
N SER A 103 -3.92 9.30 -4.80
CA SER A 103 -4.97 10.18 -5.33
C SER A 103 -6.25 9.43 -5.67
N GLU A 104 -6.14 8.27 -6.33
CA GLU A 104 -7.27 7.54 -6.91
C GLU A 104 -7.62 6.25 -6.18
N GLU A 105 -6.75 5.79 -5.28
CA GLU A 105 -6.95 4.53 -4.57
C GLU A 105 -6.40 4.56 -3.15
N LEU A 106 -7.00 3.75 -2.29
CA LEU A 106 -6.43 3.29 -1.04
C LEU A 106 -5.87 1.89 -1.28
N SER A 107 -4.55 1.74 -1.13
CA SER A 107 -3.85 0.47 -1.29
C SER A 107 -3.55 -0.16 0.06
N ILE A 108 -3.79 -1.45 0.15
CA ILE A 108 -3.45 -2.27 1.31
C ILE A 108 -2.53 -3.38 0.85
N SER A 109 -1.33 -3.43 1.40
CA SER A 109 -0.39 -4.52 1.23
C SER A 109 -0.35 -5.39 2.48
N ALA A 110 -0.27 -6.69 2.30
CA ALA A 110 -0.11 -7.62 3.41
C ALA A 110 0.88 -8.73 3.04
N ARG A 111 1.74 -9.11 3.99
CA ARG A 111 2.63 -10.25 3.85
C ARG A 111 2.66 -11.03 5.15
N PHE A 112 2.50 -12.34 5.06
CA PHE A 112 2.49 -13.22 6.22
C PHE A 112 2.94 -14.64 5.87
N LEU A 113 3.44 -15.36 6.86
CA LEU A 113 3.84 -16.75 6.71
C LEU A 113 2.62 -17.64 6.49
N THR A 114 2.77 -18.68 5.66
CA THR A 114 1.68 -19.64 5.39
C THR A 114 1.21 -20.37 6.65
N GLU A 115 2.10 -20.62 7.60
CA GLU A 115 1.74 -21.25 8.90
C GLU A 115 0.84 -20.36 9.77
N ASN A 116 0.90 -19.02 9.60
CA ASN A 116 0.09 -18.05 10.35
C ASN A 116 -1.05 -17.44 9.52
N PHE A 117 -1.41 -18.07 8.38
CA PHE A 117 -2.34 -17.53 7.38
C PHE A 117 -3.66 -17.08 8.01
N ASP A 118 -4.38 -17.99 8.67
CA ASP A 118 -5.73 -17.72 9.18
C ASP A 118 -5.74 -16.60 10.22
N ALA A 119 -4.77 -16.61 11.14
CA ALA A 119 -4.66 -15.58 12.17
C ALA A 119 -4.28 -14.22 11.58
N SER A 120 -3.38 -14.19 10.60
CA SER A 120 -2.95 -12.95 9.93
C SER A 120 -4.07 -12.35 9.08
N VAL A 121 -4.83 -13.18 8.35
CA VAL A 121 -6.01 -12.73 7.59
C VAL A 121 -7.11 -12.21 8.54
N ALA A 122 -7.32 -12.86 9.69
CA ALA A 122 -8.28 -12.38 10.68
C ALA A 122 -7.87 -11.01 11.24
N LEU A 123 -6.58 -10.80 11.54
CA LEU A 123 -6.06 -9.52 12.02
C LEU A 123 -6.18 -8.42 10.95
N LEU A 124 -5.84 -8.71 9.68
CA LEU A 124 -6.03 -7.79 8.56
C LEU A 124 -7.51 -7.41 8.37
N ARG A 125 -8.39 -8.39 8.40
CA ARG A 125 -9.84 -8.16 8.29
C ARG A 125 -10.33 -7.25 9.40
N ASP A 126 -9.90 -7.47 10.64
CA ASP A 126 -10.32 -6.63 11.77
C ASP A 126 -9.73 -5.22 11.66
N ALA A 127 -8.50 -5.04 11.15
CA ALA A 127 -7.94 -3.73 10.85
C ALA A 127 -8.79 -2.94 9.85
N ILE A 128 -9.33 -3.61 8.83
CA ILE A 128 -10.17 -2.98 7.80
C ILE A 128 -11.60 -2.74 8.28
N GLN A 129 -12.20 -3.71 8.98
CA GLN A 129 -13.63 -3.71 9.28
C GLN A 129 -13.96 -3.13 10.66
N LYS A 130 -13.00 -3.13 11.59
CA LYS A 130 -13.19 -2.73 12.98
C LYS A 130 -12.02 -1.89 13.49
N PRO A 131 -11.58 -0.86 12.73
CA PRO A 131 -10.54 0.05 13.23
C PRO A 131 -11.04 0.76 14.47
N ARG A 132 -10.17 0.97 15.46
CA ARG A 132 -10.60 1.56 16.75
C ARG A 132 -10.73 3.07 16.68
N PHE A 133 -9.82 3.74 15.99
CA PHE A 133 -9.78 5.21 15.96
C PHE A 133 -9.86 5.84 17.37
N ASP A 134 -9.09 5.31 18.31
CA ASP A 134 -9.02 5.85 19.66
C ASP A 134 -8.52 7.30 19.64
N GLN A 135 -9.16 8.18 20.41
CA GLN A 135 -8.89 9.63 20.36
C GLN A 135 -7.41 9.96 20.60
N ALA A 136 -6.76 9.25 21.52
CA ALA A 136 -5.33 9.48 21.81
C ALA A 136 -4.43 9.12 20.62
N ASP A 137 -4.77 8.07 19.88
CA ASP A 137 -4.03 7.66 18.69
C ASP A 137 -4.29 8.60 17.52
N ILE A 138 -5.53 9.06 17.35
CA ILE A 138 -5.85 10.10 16.36
C ILE A 138 -5.00 11.36 16.61
N GLU A 139 -4.95 11.87 17.86
CA GLU A 139 -4.17 13.06 18.18
C GLU A 139 -2.66 12.85 17.96
N ARG A 140 -2.16 11.67 18.32
CA ARG A 140 -0.76 11.33 18.14
C ARG A 140 -0.38 11.26 16.64
N VAL A 141 -1.15 10.52 15.84
CA VAL A 141 -0.90 10.37 14.39
C VAL A 141 -1.10 11.71 13.67
N ARG A 142 -2.13 12.47 14.04
CA ARG A 142 -2.35 13.84 13.53
C ARG A 142 -1.13 14.71 13.78
N ALA A 143 -0.59 14.71 14.99
CA ALA A 143 0.61 15.49 15.32
C ALA A 143 1.83 15.07 14.48
N GLN A 144 1.99 13.78 14.18
CA GLN A 144 3.04 13.27 13.30
C GLN A 144 2.84 13.76 11.86
N VAL A 145 1.61 13.71 11.33
CA VAL A 145 1.28 14.22 9.99
C VAL A 145 1.57 15.70 9.89
N VAL A 146 1.10 16.51 10.85
CA VAL A 146 1.34 17.97 10.88
C VAL A 146 2.83 18.28 10.97
N SER A 147 3.59 17.52 11.75
CA SER A 147 5.04 17.65 11.82
C SER A 147 5.68 17.37 10.46
N GLY A 148 5.30 16.29 9.78
CA GLY A 148 5.76 15.95 8.44
C GLY A 148 5.47 17.06 7.43
N LEU A 149 4.25 17.59 7.41
CA LEU A 149 3.85 18.72 6.55
C LEU A 149 4.70 19.96 6.79
N SER A 150 5.09 20.21 8.05
CA SER A 150 5.96 21.34 8.42
C SER A 150 7.39 21.19 7.90
N PHE A 151 7.90 19.94 7.78
CA PHE A 151 9.18 19.66 7.12
C PHE A 151 9.07 19.79 5.61
N GLU A 152 8.02 19.25 4.99
CA GLU A 152 7.77 19.36 3.56
C GLU A 152 7.63 20.81 3.08
N ALA A 153 7.08 21.71 3.91
CA ALA A 153 6.97 23.12 3.61
C ALA A 153 8.33 23.83 3.45
N LYS A 154 9.42 23.20 3.88
CA LYS A 154 10.79 23.73 3.76
C LYS A 154 11.62 23.00 2.71
N ASP A 155 11.09 21.91 2.13
CA ASP A 155 11.78 21.13 1.09
C ASP A 155 11.56 21.79 -0.28
N PRO A 156 12.65 22.24 -0.98
CA PRO A 156 12.51 22.88 -2.29
C PRO A 156 11.84 22.01 -3.34
N ASN A 157 12.08 20.70 -3.33
CA ASN A 157 11.49 19.78 -4.30
C ASN A 157 9.98 19.62 -4.05
N LYS A 158 9.57 19.52 -2.78
CA LYS A 158 8.15 19.47 -2.40
C LYS A 158 7.44 20.79 -2.74
N ILE A 159 8.08 21.94 -2.49
CA ILE A 159 7.54 23.26 -2.86
C ILE A 159 7.36 23.33 -4.39
N ALA A 160 8.37 22.96 -5.17
CA ALA A 160 8.31 22.98 -6.62
C ALA A 160 7.20 22.08 -7.16
N SER A 161 7.10 20.84 -6.66
CA SER A 161 6.04 19.87 -7.05
C SER A 161 4.64 20.39 -6.74
N LYS A 162 4.44 20.94 -5.54
CA LYS A 162 3.16 21.55 -5.13
C LYS A 162 2.78 22.73 -6.02
N THR A 163 3.75 23.61 -6.31
CA THR A 163 3.53 24.76 -7.19
C THR A 163 3.18 24.32 -8.60
N PHE A 164 3.92 23.34 -9.15
CA PHE A 164 3.62 22.79 -10.47
C PHE A 164 2.22 22.17 -10.53
N ALA A 165 1.85 21.34 -9.56
CA ALA A 165 0.54 20.72 -9.50
C ALA A 165 -0.59 21.76 -9.45
N SER A 166 -0.45 22.76 -8.58
CA SER A 166 -1.42 23.87 -8.48
C SER A 166 -1.57 24.63 -9.80
N MET A 167 -0.47 24.89 -10.51
CA MET A 167 -0.51 25.60 -11.81
C MET A 167 -1.10 24.71 -12.92
N ALA A 168 -0.80 23.42 -12.91
CA ALA A 168 -1.24 22.48 -13.94
C ALA A 168 -2.71 22.08 -13.80
N TYR A 169 -3.19 21.89 -12.58
CA TYR A 169 -4.50 21.31 -12.30
C TYR A 169 -5.49 22.30 -11.64
N GLY A 170 -5.02 23.47 -11.20
CA GLY A 170 -5.89 24.51 -10.61
C GLY A 170 -6.72 23.99 -9.43
N ASN A 171 -8.04 24.10 -9.54
CA ASN A 171 -8.97 23.66 -8.49
C ASN A 171 -9.30 22.14 -8.52
N HIS A 172 -8.74 21.39 -9.46
CA HIS A 172 -8.89 19.93 -9.46
C HIS A 172 -8.22 19.34 -8.21
N PRO A 173 -8.72 18.23 -7.64
CA PRO A 173 -8.07 17.55 -6.50
C PRO A 173 -6.58 17.28 -6.68
N TYR A 174 -6.11 17.03 -7.91
CA TYR A 174 -4.68 16.85 -8.22
C TYR A 174 -3.83 18.12 -8.06
N GLY A 175 -4.46 19.30 -8.07
CA GLY A 175 -3.79 20.57 -7.79
C GLY A 175 -3.48 20.78 -6.30
N THR A 176 -3.91 19.88 -5.42
CA THR A 176 -3.76 19.97 -3.98
C THR A 176 -2.88 18.83 -3.43
N VAL A 177 -2.38 18.99 -2.21
CA VAL A 177 -1.53 17.99 -1.57
C VAL A 177 -2.37 16.84 -1.02
N GLU A 178 -2.00 15.60 -1.32
CA GLU A 178 -2.69 14.39 -0.85
C GLU A 178 -2.74 14.29 0.67
N SER A 179 -1.65 14.64 1.35
CA SER A 179 -1.56 14.66 2.81
C SER A 179 -2.23 15.87 3.47
N GLY A 180 -2.80 16.80 2.67
CA GLY A 180 -3.47 17.99 3.17
C GLY A 180 -2.54 19.13 3.55
N THR A 181 -3.05 20.00 4.42
CA THR A 181 -2.31 21.09 5.05
C THR A 181 -2.46 21.01 6.57
N PRO A 182 -1.60 21.67 7.37
CA PRO A 182 -1.78 21.72 8.82
C PRO A 182 -3.19 22.12 9.25
N GLU A 183 -3.82 23.06 8.53
CA GLU A 183 -5.17 23.57 8.83
C GLU A 183 -6.27 22.58 8.45
N SER A 184 -6.09 21.80 7.35
CA SER A 184 -7.11 20.84 6.91
C SER A 184 -7.09 19.53 7.69
N VAL A 185 -5.97 19.21 8.36
CA VAL A 185 -5.77 18.01 9.18
C VAL A 185 -6.01 18.29 10.67
N ALA A 186 -6.07 19.56 11.08
CA ALA A 186 -6.26 20.02 12.46
C ALA A 186 -7.59 19.58 13.09
#